data_9679c53fa156e591d55bc176b5584005
#
_entry.id   9679c53fa156e591d55bc176b5584005
#
_cell.length_a   1.000
_cell.length_b   1.000
_cell.length_c   1.000
_cell.angle_alpha   90.00
_cell.angle_beta   90.00
_cell.angle_gamma   90.00
#
_symmetry.space_group_name_H-M   'P 1'
#
loop_
_entity.id
_entity.type
_entity.pdbx_description
1 polymer ?
#
loop_
_entity_poly.entity_id
_entity_poly.type
_entity_poly.pdbx_seq_one_letter_code
_entity_poly.pdbx_strand_id
1 'polypeptide(L)'
;MEELFGYEVIKELGKGKTGISYLVCKDEKQFVLKKMNQDVPDYEKQLEIFRGEKFCYERMCKIGIGVPMLYEFNEEKKYLVKEYISGICASELAAIGYKKENGLTDNHFKLIFDMHKRFKEIGIHVDYFPTNFIYTTDEKIYGIDYECYDYNPEWDFINWGIYYWLNQEGMKEHSEKGSTEKLNKPGTYKPFDEPFETTKQELMEKFL
;
A
#
# COMPACT_ATOMS: atom_id res chain seq x y z
N MET A 1 -8.14 -3.30 28.61
CA MET A 1 -7.56 -3.05 27.25
C MET A 1 -7.79 -4.31 26.45
N GLU A 2 -8.10 -4.17 25.17
CA GLU A 2 -8.29 -5.31 24.28
C GLU A 2 -6.93 -5.93 23.95
N GLU A 3 -6.85 -7.26 23.92
CA GLU A 3 -5.62 -7.99 23.63
C GLU A 3 -5.85 -8.97 22.47
N LEU A 4 -4.95 -8.99 21.50
CA LEU A 4 -4.92 -9.92 20.37
C LEU A 4 -3.60 -10.68 20.34
N PHE A 5 -3.64 -11.99 20.52
CA PHE A 5 -2.48 -12.90 20.43
C PHE A 5 -1.29 -12.52 21.31
N GLY A 6 -1.53 -11.93 22.49
CA GLY A 6 -0.50 -11.48 23.42
C GLY A 6 0.07 -10.08 23.10
N TYR A 7 -0.65 -9.29 22.31
CA TYR A 7 -0.37 -7.89 22.00
C TYR A 7 -1.52 -7.01 22.47
N GLU A 8 -1.23 -5.92 23.15
CA GLU A 8 -2.22 -4.91 23.56
C GLU A 8 -2.64 -4.09 22.34
N VAL A 9 -3.95 -3.99 22.08
CA VAL A 9 -4.50 -3.21 20.96
C VAL A 9 -4.56 -1.73 21.34
N ILE A 10 -3.86 -0.90 20.54
CA ILE A 10 -3.93 0.56 20.67
C ILE A 10 -5.10 1.11 19.86
N LYS A 11 -5.17 0.74 18.56
CA LYS A 11 -6.25 1.14 17.65
C LYS A 11 -6.30 0.27 16.39
N GLU A 12 -7.45 0.22 15.74
CA GLU A 12 -7.57 -0.26 14.36
C GLU A 12 -6.91 0.74 13.40
N LEU A 13 -6.12 0.23 12.45
CA LEU A 13 -5.49 1.03 11.40
C LEU A 13 -6.28 0.99 10.09
N GLY A 14 -6.94 -0.13 9.83
CA GLY A 14 -7.75 -0.28 8.62
C GLY A 14 -8.26 -1.69 8.43
N LYS A 15 -9.30 -1.81 7.61
CA LYS A 15 -9.94 -3.06 7.24
C LYS A 15 -9.92 -3.23 5.73
N GLY A 16 -9.25 -4.26 5.26
CA GLY A 16 -9.19 -4.66 3.85
C GLY A 16 -9.96 -5.96 3.58
N LYS A 17 -9.88 -6.43 2.35
CA LYS A 17 -10.49 -7.72 1.95
C LYS A 17 -9.85 -8.90 2.68
N THR A 18 -8.52 -8.92 2.78
CA THR A 18 -7.75 -10.02 3.39
C THR A 18 -7.80 -10.01 4.91
N GLY A 19 -7.95 -8.84 5.54
CA GLY A 19 -7.92 -8.78 7.00
C GLY A 19 -8.08 -7.38 7.59
N ILE A 20 -7.92 -7.33 8.91
CA ILE A 20 -7.95 -6.10 9.69
C ILE A 20 -6.56 -5.89 10.27
N SER A 21 -6.04 -4.69 10.13
CA SER A 21 -4.75 -4.27 10.68
C SER A 21 -4.95 -3.41 11.92
N TYR A 22 -4.18 -3.72 12.96
CA TYR A 22 -4.21 -3.03 14.24
C TYR A 22 -2.82 -2.48 14.57
N LEU A 23 -2.77 -1.28 15.12
CA LEU A 23 -1.61 -0.83 15.86
C LEU A 23 -1.66 -1.49 17.24
N VAL A 24 -0.62 -2.21 17.57
CA VAL A 24 -0.52 -2.96 18.82
C VAL A 24 0.79 -2.64 19.56
N CYS A 25 0.81 -2.90 20.86
CA CYS A 25 1.99 -2.73 21.70
C CYS A 25 2.37 -4.04 22.40
N LYS A 26 3.65 -4.29 22.52
CA LYS A 26 4.22 -5.34 23.36
C LYS A 26 5.60 -4.92 23.82
N ASP A 27 5.88 -5.06 25.11
CA ASP A 27 7.16 -4.67 25.72
C ASP A 27 7.56 -3.22 25.34
N GLU A 28 6.62 -2.28 25.45
CA GLU A 28 6.76 -0.85 25.13
C GLU A 28 7.08 -0.55 23.65
N LYS A 29 7.03 -1.55 22.78
CA LYS A 29 7.25 -1.40 21.32
C LYS A 29 5.96 -1.50 20.54
N GLN A 30 5.86 -0.69 19.50
CA GLN A 30 4.70 -0.67 18.60
C GLN A 30 4.93 -1.57 17.39
N PHE A 31 3.87 -2.26 16.99
CA PHE A 31 3.82 -3.15 15.83
C PHE A 31 2.51 -2.98 15.09
N VAL A 32 2.46 -3.48 13.85
CA VAL A 32 1.21 -3.71 13.13
C VAL A 32 0.89 -5.19 13.18
N LEU A 33 -0.26 -5.54 13.73
CA LEU A 33 -0.82 -6.88 13.70
C LEU A 33 -1.92 -6.93 12.66
N LYS A 34 -1.74 -7.72 11.59
CA LYS A 34 -2.78 -8.00 10.58
C LYS A 34 -3.40 -9.34 10.89
N LYS A 35 -4.68 -9.35 11.22
CA LYS A 35 -5.49 -10.55 11.43
C LYS A 35 -6.35 -10.80 10.22
N MET A 36 -6.25 -12.01 9.64
CA MET A 36 -7.06 -12.40 8.51
C MET A 36 -8.56 -12.39 8.86
N ASN A 37 -9.36 -11.87 7.95
CA ASN A 37 -10.81 -11.90 8.08
C ASN A 37 -11.34 -13.28 7.71
N GLN A 38 -12.07 -13.91 8.64
CA GLN A 38 -12.58 -15.29 8.45
C GLN A 38 -14.01 -15.33 7.89
N ASP A 39 -14.75 -14.22 8.04
CA ASP A 39 -16.16 -14.12 7.63
C ASP A 39 -16.29 -13.37 6.29
N VAL A 40 -15.58 -13.84 5.26
CA VAL A 40 -15.58 -13.21 3.95
C VAL A 40 -16.02 -14.17 2.86
N PRO A 41 -16.68 -13.69 1.81
CA PRO A 41 -16.84 -14.44 0.57
C PRO A 41 -15.45 -14.83 0.03
N ASP A 42 -15.34 -15.99 -0.60
CA ASP A 42 -14.09 -16.49 -1.19
C ASP A 42 -12.96 -16.71 -0.16
N TYR A 43 -13.30 -17.18 1.04
CA TYR A 43 -12.35 -17.45 2.14
C TYR A 43 -11.08 -18.18 1.70
N GLU A 44 -11.19 -19.24 0.89
CA GLU A 44 -10.04 -20.01 0.41
C GLU A 44 -9.07 -19.15 -0.43
N LYS A 45 -9.61 -18.29 -1.28
CA LYS A 45 -8.79 -17.33 -2.05
C LYS A 45 -8.07 -16.33 -1.13
N GLN A 46 -8.77 -15.83 -0.10
CA GLN A 46 -8.15 -14.90 0.86
C GLN A 46 -7.07 -15.61 1.70
N LEU A 47 -7.25 -16.90 1.99
CA LEU A 47 -6.27 -17.72 2.68
C LEU A 47 -5.01 -17.94 1.82
N GLU A 48 -5.17 -18.17 0.51
CA GLU A 48 -4.05 -18.26 -0.43
C GLU A 48 -3.27 -16.94 -0.50
N ILE A 49 -3.96 -15.80 -0.57
CA ILE A 49 -3.34 -14.47 -0.54
C ILE A 49 -2.54 -14.29 0.77
N PHE A 50 -3.15 -14.58 1.92
CA PHE A 50 -2.48 -14.48 3.21
C PHE A 50 -1.23 -15.36 3.28
N ARG A 51 -1.29 -16.61 2.80
CA ARG A 51 -0.11 -17.49 2.71
C ARG A 51 0.97 -16.94 1.80
N GLY A 52 0.56 -16.31 0.71
CA GLY A 52 1.45 -15.66 -0.25
C GLY A 52 2.22 -14.47 0.32
N GLU A 53 1.70 -13.77 1.33
CA GLU A 53 2.32 -12.56 1.90
C GLU A 53 3.76 -12.80 2.39
N LYS A 54 4.03 -13.95 3.03
CA LYS A 54 5.39 -14.30 3.48
C LYS A 54 6.35 -14.49 2.31
N PHE A 55 5.91 -15.18 1.25
CA PHE A 55 6.71 -15.40 0.05
C PHE A 55 7.02 -14.07 -0.67
N CYS A 56 6.01 -13.20 -0.79
CA CYS A 56 6.18 -11.88 -1.38
C CYS A 56 7.14 -11.01 -0.55
N TYR A 57 7.01 -11.01 0.78
CA TYR A 57 7.94 -10.33 1.69
C TYR A 57 9.40 -10.75 1.44
N GLU A 58 9.66 -12.07 1.35
CA GLU A 58 11.01 -12.59 1.09
C GLU A 58 11.56 -12.15 -0.29
N ARG A 59 10.71 -12.05 -1.30
CA ARG A 59 11.10 -11.52 -2.63
C ARG A 59 11.46 -10.04 -2.56
N MET A 60 10.65 -9.23 -1.88
CA MET A 60 10.86 -7.79 -1.74
C MET A 60 12.14 -7.47 -0.95
N CYS A 61 12.40 -8.20 0.14
CA CYS A 61 13.62 -8.04 0.94
C CYS A 61 14.90 -8.29 0.13
N LYS A 62 14.90 -9.28 -0.76
CA LYS A 62 16.09 -9.63 -1.59
C LYS A 62 16.57 -8.50 -2.49
N ILE A 63 15.70 -7.60 -2.90
CA ILE A 63 16.02 -6.47 -3.77
C ILE A 63 16.12 -5.14 -3.03
N GLY A 64 16.09 -5.17 -1.70
CA GLY A 64 16.27 -3.99 -0.88
C GLY A 64 15.15 -2.95 -1.02
N ILE A 65 13.93 -3.38 -1.31
CA ILE A 65 12.75 -2.51 -1.24
C ILE A 65 12.42 -2.25 0.23
N GLY A 66 12.07 -1.01 0.54
CA GLY A 66 11.56 -0.63 1.85
C GLY A 66 10.23 -1.31 2.12
N VAL A 67 10.25 -2.35 2.94
CA VAL A 67 9.06 -3.03 3.48
C VAL A 67 9.22 -3.16 4.99
N PRO A 68 8.13 -3.09 5.77
CA PRO A 68 8.19 -3.35 7.21
C PRO A 68 8.81 -4.71 7.50
N MET A 69 9.62 -4.81 8.54
CA MET A 69 10.17 -6.11 8.96
C MET A 69 9.04 -7.03 9.42
N LEU A 70 9.00 -8.26 8.92
CA LEU A 70 8.08 -9.30 9.37
C LEU A 70 8.65 -9.97 10.62
N TYR A 71 7.99 -9.82 11.78
CA TYR A 71 8.41 -10.41 13.05
C TYR A 71 7.77 -11.77 13.30
N GLU A 72 6.51 -11.92 12.98
CA GLU A 72 5.76 -13.15 13.20
C GLU A 72 4.80 -13.41 12.03
N PHE A 73 4.72 -14.66 11.62
CA PHE A 73 3.73 -15.15 10.66
C PHE A 73 3.13 -16.44 11.21
N ASN A 74 1.86 -16.39 11.62
CA ASN A 74 1.16 -17.52 12.22
C ASN A 74 0.05 -17.99 11.29
N GLU A 75 0.35 -19.03 10.52
CA GLU A 75 -0.60 -19.59 9.55
C GLU A 75 -1.79 -20.29 10.23
N GLU A 76 -1.57 -20.94 11.39
CA GLU A 76 -2.63 -21.64 12.10
C GLU A 76 -3.69 -20.66 12.63
N LYS A 77 -3.24 -19.60 13.30
CA LYS A 77 -4.10 -18.57 13.89
C LYS A 77 -4.44 -17.45 12.91
N LYS A 78 -3.86 -17.47 11.69
CA LYS A 78 -4.12 -16.53 10.59
C LYS A 78 -3.89 -15.07 10.94
N TYR A 79 -2.70 -14.77 11.48
CA TYR A 79 -2.24 -13.41 11.69
C TYR A 79 -0.75 -13.27 11.38
N LEU A 80 -0.33 -12.06 11.14
CA LEU A 80 1.07 -11.70 11.07
C LEU A 80 1.33 -10.44 11.90
N VAL A 81 2.58 -10.30 12.35
CA VAL A 81 3.06 -9.11 13.06
C VAL A 81 4.25 -8.54 12.32
N LYS A 82 4.17 -7.26 12.01
CA LYS A 82 5.20 -6.53 11.29
C LYS A 82 5.56 -5.22 11.97
N GLU A 83 6.67 -4.67 11.57
CA GLU A 83 7.15 -3.36 12.00
C GLU A 83 6.09 -2.29 11.78
N TYR A 84 5.93 -1.40 12.76
CA TYR A 84 5.16 -0.18 12.58
C TYR A 84 6.07 0.89 11.96
N ILE A 85 5.73 1.32 10.74
CA ILE A 85 6.44 2.42 10.06
C ILE A 85 5.76 3.73 10.42
N SER A 86 6.49 4.60 11.12
CA SER A 86 6.02 5.95 11.42
C SER A 86 6.26 6.87 10.21
N GLY A 87 5.20 7.51 9.74
CA GLY A 87 5.27 8.38 8.57
C GLY A 87 3.90 8.86 8.13
N ILE A 88 3.83 9.41 6.93
CA ILE A 88 2.60 9.91 6.31
C ILE A 88 2.18 8.93 5.21
N CYS A 89 0.92 8.54 5.20
CA CYS A 89 0.38 7.69 4.14
C CYS A 89 0.36 8.44 2.81
N ALA A 90 0.77 7.79 1.73
CA ALA A 90 0.75 8.39 0.40
C ALA A 90 -0.67 8.83 -0.03
N SER A 91 -1.71 8.17 0.47
CA SER A 91 -3.10 8.57 0.23
C SER A 91 -3.45 9.93 0.84
N GLU A 92 -2.89 10.25 2.02
CA GLU A 92 -3.05 11.57 2.64
C GLU A 92 -2.39 12.67 1.80
N LEU A 93 -1.16 12.41 1.34
CA LEU A 93 -0.43 13.33 0.46
C LEU A 93 -1.14 13.51 -0.90
N ALA A 94 -1.67 12.42 -1.47
CA ALA A 94 -2.42 12.45 -2.74
C ALA A 94 -3.74 13.21 -2.59
N ALA A 95 -4.42 13.10 -1.45
CA ALA A 95 -5.64 13.86 -1.16
C ALA A 95 -5.39 15.37 -1.01
N ILE A 96 -4.17 15.78 -0.61
CA ILE A 96 -3.75 17.18 -0.63
C ILE A 96 -3.42 17.61 -2.07
N GLY A 97 -2.75 16.78 -2.83
CA GLY A 97 -2.48 16.92 -4.25
C GLY A 97 -1.00 17.13 -4.60
N TYR A 98 -0.67 16.86 -5.86
CA TYR A 98 0.68 17.03 -6.39
C TYR A 98 1.03 18.52 -6.56
N LYS A 99 2.26 18.90 -6.14
CA LYS A 99 2.77 20.30 -6.11
C LYS A 99 1.92 21.25 -5.25
N LYS A 100 1.15 20.74 -4.31
CA LYS A 100 0.48 21.54 -3.28
C LYS A 100 1.33 21.59 -2.01
N GLU A 101 1.16 22.63 -1.22
CA GLU A 101 1.78 22.72 0.11
C GLU A 101 1.37 21.50 0.96
N ASN A 102 2.35 20.83 1.54
CA ASN A 102 2.19 19.56 2.29
C ASN A 102 1.62 18.36 1.51
N GLY A 103 1.55 18.45 0.18
CA GLY A 103 1.10 17.36 -0.68
C GLY A 103 2.25 16.56 -1.30
N LEU A 104 1.92 15.81 -2.36
CA LEU A 104 2.92 15.06 -3.12
C LEU A 104 3.91 16.00 -3.83
N THR A 105 5.18 15.62 -3.79
CA THR A 105 6.30 16.34 -4.42
C THR A 105 7.00 15.49 -5.47
N ASP A 106 7.90 16.10 -6.23
CA ASP A 106 8.78 15.38 -7.16
C ASP A 106 9.59 14.29 -6.46
N ASN A 107 10.06 14.53 -5.22
CA ASN A 107 10.81 13.52 -4.48
C ASN A 107 9.96 12.30 -4.12
N HIS A 108 8.69 12.51 -3.77
CA HIS A 108 7.76 11.41 -3.55
C HIS A 108 7.58 10.56 -4.81
N PHE A 109 7.39 11.20 -5.97
CA PHE A 109 7.29 10.47 -7.24
C PHE A 109 8.59 9.77 -7.61
N LYS A 110 9.75 10.41 -7.42
CA LYS A 110 11.04 9.75 -7.65
C LYS A 110 11.16 8.44 -6.87
N LEU A 111 10.83 8.46 -5.59
CA LEU A 111 10.93 7.28 -4.72
C LEU A 111 10.00 6.13 -5.17
N ILE A 112 8.76 6.43 -5.56
CA ILE A 112 7.86 5.37 -6.03
C ILE A 112 8.23 4.87 -7.44
N PHE A 113 8.76 5.73 -8.33
CA PHE A 113 9.30 5.28 -9.62
C PHE A 113 10.53 4.36 -9.44
N ASP A 114 11.45 4.71 -8.53
CA ASP A 114 12.61 3.88 -8.20
C ASP A 114 12.16 2.52 -7.62
N MET A 115 11.14 2.51 -6.76
CA MET A 115 10.55 1.29 -6.22
C MET A 115 9.89 0.44 -7.31
N HIS A 116 9.08 1.04 -8.17
CA HIS A 116 8.45 0.39 -9.32
C HIS A 116 9.49 -0.27 -10.24
N LYS A 117 10.57 0.45 -10.56
CA LYS A 117 11.65 -0.08 -11.40
C LYS A 117 12.25 -1.37 -10.80
N ARG A 118 12.52 -1.39 -9.49
CA ARG A 118 13.03 -2.57 -8.80
C ARG A 118 12.04 -3.74 -8.81
N PHE A 119 10.77 -3.49 -8.61
CA PHE A 119 9.74 -4.53 -8.73
C PHE A 119 9.71 -5.13 -10.13
N LYS A 120 9.74 -4.28 -11.15
CA LYS A 120 9.76 -4.70 -12.55
C LYS A 120 11.00 -5.55 -12.88
N GLU A 121 12.19 -5.20 -12.35
CA GLU A 121 13.45 -5.94 -12.56
C GLU A 121 13.37 -7.40 -12.10
N ILE A 122 12.58 -7.69 -11.07
CA ILE A 122 12.36 -9.07 -10.58
C ILE A 122 11.05 -9.71 -11.07
N GLY A 123 10.39 -9.07 -12.04
CA GLY A 123 9.21 -9.60 -12.69
C GLY A 123 7.97 -9.63 -11.79
N ILE A 124 7.80 -8.66 -10.89
CA ILE A 124 6.58 -8.52 -10.10
C ILE A 124 5.99 -7.11 -10.18
N HIS A 125 4.73 -6.99 -9.80
CA HIS A 125 4.09 -5.73 -9.41
C HIS A 125 3.32 -5.92 -8.09
N VAL A 126 2.99 -4.81 -7.47
CA VAL A 126 2.18 -4.73 -6.25
C VAL A 126 0.92 -3.93 -6.52
N ASP A 127 -0.01 -3.91 -5.58
CA ASP A 127 -1.11 -2.94 -5.64
C ASP A 127 -0.57 -1.54 -5.31
N TYR A 128 -0.47 -0.69 -6.35
CA TYR A 128 0.03 0.69 -6.24
C TYR A 128 -1.01 1.68 -5.73
N PHE A 129 -2.08 1.20 -5.09
CA PHE A 129 -3.03 2.12 -4.48
C PHE A 129 -2.36 2.90 -3.33
N PRO A 130 -2.51 4.24 -3.23
CA PRO A 130 -1.72 5.07 -2.32
C PRO A 130 -1.78 4.68 -0.84
N THR A 131 -2.84 4.00 -0.39
CA THR A 131 -2.95 3.53 1.01
C THR A 131 -1.91 2.47 1.38
N ASN A 132 -1.27 1.84 0.39
CA ASN A 132 -0.28 0.78 0.59
C ASN A 132 1.15 1.31 0.75
N PHE A 133 1.34 2.65 0.84
CA PHE A 133 2.66 3.25 0.92
C PHE A 133 2.76 4.29 2.02
N ILE A 134 3.87 4.27 2.76
CA ILE A 134 4.20 5.25 3.80
C ILE A 134 5.49 5.98 3.41
N TYR A 135 5.46 7.30 3.48
CA TYR A 135 6.65 8.15 3.43
C TYR A 135 7.11 8.53 4.82
N THR A 136 8.39 8.31 5.10
CA THR A 136 8.99 8.62 6.39
C THR A 136 9.68 9.99 6.38
N THR A 137 9.93 10.55 7.56
CA THR A 137 10.60 11.85 7.72
C THR A 137 12.06 11.84 7.27
N ASP A 138 12.69 10.68 7.15
CA ASP A 138 14.04 10.47 6.60
C ASP A 138 14.02 10.20 5.09
N GLU A 139 12.97 10.64 4.41
CA GLU A 139 12.82 10.61 2.94
C GLU A 139 12.89 9.21 2.32
N LYS A 140 12.31 8.22 2.99
CA LYS A 140 12.16 6.87 2.46
C LYS A 140 10.70 6.56 2.16
N ILE A 141 10.48 5.59 1.27
CA ILE A 141 9.17 5.00 0.99
C ILE A 141 9.15 3.54 1.44
N TYR A 142 8.06 3.13 2.06
CA TYR A 142 7.79 1.75 2.44
C TYR A 142 6.49 1.27 1.79
N GLY A 143 6.54 0.10 1.14
CA GLY A 143 5.33 -0.64 0.77
C GLY A 143 4.87 -1.43 1.98
N ILE A 144 3.69 -1.11 2.52
CA ILE A 144 3.20 -1.70 3.77
C ILE A 144 2.32 -2.92 3.59
N ASP A 145 1.95 -3.27 2.37
CA ASP A 145 1.30 -4.54 2.04
C ASP A 145 2.28 -5.49 1.36
N TYR A 146 2.24 -6.78 1.75
CA TYR A 146 3.14 -7.79 1.19
C TYR A 146 2.53 -8.53 -0.02
N GLU A 147 1.37 -8.11 -0.50
CA GLU A 147 0.73 -8.73 -1.66
C GLU A 147 1.49 -8.37 -2.94
N CYS A 148 1.94 -9.37 -3.70
CA CYS A 148 2.62 -9.19 -4.97
C CYS A 148 2.14 -10.19 -6.02
N TYR A 149 2.25 -9.79 -7.29
CA TYR A 149 1.79 -10.56 -8.46
C TYR A 149 2.90 -10.64 -9.50
N ASP A 150 2.81 -11.60 -10.41
CA ASP A 150 3.67 -11.63 -11.58
C ASP A 150 3.47 -10.35 -12.40
N TYR A 151 4.57 -9.78 -12.90
CA TYR A 151 4.55 -8.49 -13.55
C TYR A 151 3.57 -8.46 -14.73
N ASN A 152 2.64 -7.53 -14.65
CA ASN A 152 1.72 -7.20 -15.73
C ASN A 152 1.72 -5.67 -15.93
N PRO A 153 2.12 -5.17 -17.12
CA PRO A 153 2.18 -3.73 -17.38
C PRO A 153 0.84 -3.02 -17.27
N GLU A 154 -0.29 -3.74 -17.43
CA GLU A 154 -1.62 -3.13 -17.27
C GLU A 154 -1.93 -2.71 -15.82
N TRP A 155 -1.25 -3.31 -14.84
CA TRP A 155 -1.48 -3.10 -13.41
C TRP A 155 -0.29 -2.48 -12.69
N ASP A 156 0.70 -2.01 -13.46
CA ASP A 156 1.89 -1.42 -12.89
C ASP A 156 1.66 0.04 -12.43
N PHE A 157 2.69 0.62 -11.83
CA PHE A 157 2.60 1.99 -11.35
C PHE A 157 2.30 2.99 -12.48
N ILE A 158 2.91 2.80 -13.66
CA ILE A 158 2.85 3.76 -14.76
C ILE A 158 1.49 3.74 -15.47
N ASN A 159 0.93 2.55 -15.68
CA ASN A 159 -0.29 2.39 -16.46
C ASN A 159 -1.56 2.31 -15.60
N TRP A 160 -1.39 2.18 -14.27
CA TRP A 160 -2.51 2.06 -13.35
C TRP A 160 -2.34 2.94 -12.10
N GLY A 161 -1.30 2.70 -11.29
CA GLY A 161 -1.15 3.30 -9.98
C GLY A 161 -1.07 4.82 -10.02
N ILE A 162 -0.26 5.38 -10.91
CA ILE A 162 0.02 6.81 -11.00
C ILE A 162 -1.23 7.69 -11.08
N TYR A 163 -2.29 7.20 -11.68
CA TYR A 163 -3.54 7.94 -11.81
C TYR A 163 -4.23 8.15 -10.47
N TYR A 164 -4.18 7.18 -9.56
CA TYR A 164 -4.68 7.36 -8.19
C TYR A 164 -3.87 8.40 -7.41
N TRP A 165 -2.53 8.40 -7.61
CA TRP A 165 -1.63 9.34 -6.95
C TRP A 165 -1.81 10.77 -7.44
N LEU A 166 -2.23 10.96 -8.69
CA LEU A 166 -2.51 12.28 -9.27
C LEU A 166 -3.94 12.75 -9.04
N ASN A 167 -4.87 11.86 -8.72
CA ASN A 167 -6.29 12.16 -8.57
C ASN A 167 -6.60 12.69 -7.16
N GLN A 168 -6.30 13.98 -6.94
CA GLN A 168 -6.53 14.67 -5.66
C GLN A 168 -7.97 14.55 -5.17
N GLU A 169 -8.95 14.87 -6.02
CA GLU A 169 -10.37 14.87 -5.63
C GLU A 169 -10.88 13.47 -5.29
N GLY A 170 -10.50 12.49 -6.09
CA GLY A 170 -10.86 11.10 -5.85
C GLY A 170 -10.27 10.56 -4.56
N MET A 171 -8.99 10.84 -4.30
CA MET A 171 -8.32 10.41 -3.07
C MET A 171 -8.88 11.12 -1.83
N LYS A 172 -9.24 12.39 -1.93
CA LYS A 172 -9.91 13.12 -0.84
C LYS A 172 -11.25 12.48 -0.49
N GLU A 173 -12.09 12.23 -1.49
CA GLU A 173 -13.40 11.58 -1.28
C GLU A 173 -13.26 10.15 -0.74
N HIS A 174 -12.27 9.41 -1.23
CA HIS A 174 -11.97 8.08 -0.71
C HIS A 174 -11.56 8.12 0.77
N SER A 175 -10.72 9.06 1.16
CA SER A 175 -10.29 9.22 2.56
C SER A 175 -11.45 9.61 3.48
N GLU A 176 -12.38 10.44 3.00
CA GLU A 176 -13.53 10.93 3.79
C GLU A 176 -14.70 9.93 3.87
N LYS A 177 -14.96 9.18 2.79
CA LYS A 177 -16.20 8.39 2.62
C LYS A 177 -15.96 6.92 2.25
N GLY A 178 -14.72 6.52 1.93
CA GLY A 178 -14.42 5.20 1.38
C GLY A 178 -14.92 4.99 -0.08
N SER A 179 -15.42 6.04 -0.75
CA SER A 179 -15.94 5.96 -2.12
C SER A 179 -14.81 5.88 -3.14
N THR A 180 -15.00 5.09 -4.19
CA THR A 180 -14.12 5.00 -5.36
C THR A 180 -14.74 5.61 -6.63
N GLU A 181 -15.89 6.25 -6.52
CA GLU A 181 -16.63 6.77 -7.68
C GLU A 181 -15.86 7.83 -8.46
N LYS A 182 -15.06 8.66 -7.79
CA LYS A 182 -14.18 9.64 -8.44
C LYS A 182 -12.79 9.10 -8.76
N LEU A 183 -12.47 7.90 -8.35
CA LEU A 183 -11.19 7.25 -8.65
C LEU A 183 -11.28 6.40 -9.92
N ASN A 184 -12.39 5.69 -10.12
CA ASN A 184 -12.56 4.73 -11.18
C ASN A 184 -13.61 5.17 -12.20
N LYS A 185 -13.38 4.82 -13.47
CA LYS A 185 -14.36 4.97 -14.54
C LYS A 185 -15.63 4.19 -14.20
N PRO A 186 -16.83 4.74 -14.41
CA PRO A 186 -18.09 4.12 -14.01
C PRO A 186 -18.24 2.66 -14.46
N GLY A 187 -18.59 1.78 -13.52
CA GLY A 187 -18.79 0.35 -13.78
C GLY A 187 -17.52 -0.46 -14.05
N THR A 188 -16.35 0.10 -13.76
CA THR A 188 -15.04 -0.55 -13.96
C THR A 188 -14.15 -0.41 -12.74
N TYR A 189 -13.02 -1.14 -12.74
CA TYR A 189 -11.92 -0.92 -11.81
C TYR A 189 -10.81 -0.03 -12.40
N LYS A 190 -11.00 0.49 -13.64
CA LYS A 190 -9.98 1.30 -14.31
C LYS A 190 -9.99 2.72 -13.75
N PRO A 191 -8.83 3.27 -13.36
CA PRO A 191 -8.76 4.65 -12.90
C PRO A 191 -9.14 5.63 -14.01
N PHE A 192 -9.55 6.84 -13.63
CA PHE A 192 -9.58 7.95 -14.56
C PHE A 192 -8.14 8.28 -14.97
N ASP A 193 -7.85 8.31 -16.25
CA ASP A 193 -6.52 8.51 -16.84
C ASP A 193 -6.40 9.83 -17.59
N GLU A 194 -7.38 10.17 -18.42
CA GLU A 194 -7.34 11.31 -19.35
C GLU A 194 -6.97 12.65 -18.72
N PRO A 195 -7.47 13.05 -17.53
CA PRO A 195 -7.10 14.32 -16.91
C PRO A 195 -5.63 14.39 -16.45
N PHE A 196 -4.96 13.23 -16.34
CA PHE A 196 -3.64 13.11 -15.72
C PHE A 196 -2.52 12.76 -16.72
N GLU A 197 -2.83 12.47 -17.98
CA GLU A 197 -1.85 12.02 -18.98
C GLU A 197 -0.68 13.00 -19.17
N THR A 198 -0.95 14.31 -19.24
CA THR A 198 0.11 15.31 -19.39
C THR A 198 1.08 15.28 -18.20
N THR A 199 0.55 15.30 -16.98
CA THR A 199 1.38 15.28 -15.77
C THR A 199 2.14 13.95 -15.63
N LYS A 200 1.51 12.83 -16.00
CA LYS A 200 2.16 11.53 -16.05
C LYS A 200 3.35 11.55 -17.00
N GLN A 201 3.20 12.07 -18.22
CA GLN A 201 4.29 12.16 -19.19
C GLN A 201 5.45 13.01 -18.68
N GLU A 202 5.18 14.18 -18.08
CA GLU A 202 6.19 15.02 -17.44
C GLU A 202 6.97 14.27 -16.35
N LEU A 203 6.26 13.48 -15.52
CA LEU A 203 6.89 12.67 -14.47
C LEU A 203 7.72 11.52 -15.05
N MET A 204 7.24 10.87 -16.11
CA MET A 204 7.98 9.81 -16.81
C MET A 204 9.26 10.35 -17.43
N GLU A 205 9.22 11.47 -18.14
CA GLU A 205 10.40 12.12 -18.71
C GLU A 205 11.44 12.51 -17.66
N LYS A 206 10.98 12.78 -16.42
CA LYS A 206 11.85 13.22 -15.33
C LYS A 206 12.48 12.06 -14.56
N PHE A 207 11.81 10.90 -14.44
CA PHE A 207 12.21 9.83 -13.52
C PHE A 207 12.43 8.46 -14.16
N LEU A 208 12.12 8.26 -15.44
CA LEU A 208 12.43 7.04 -16.20
C LEU A 208 13.58 7.26 -17.19
#